data_488ae89b8877a6fed9afdbe593668246
#
_entry.id   488ae89b8877a6fed9afdbe593668246
#
_cell.length_a   1.000
_cell.length_b   1.000
_cell.length_c   1.000
_cell.angle_alpha   90.00
_cell.angle_beta   90.00
_cell.angle_gamma   90.00
#
_symmetry.space_group_name_H-M   'P 1'
#
loop_
_entity.id
_entity.type
_entity.pdbx_description
1 polymer ?
#
loop_
_entity_poly.entity_id
_entity_poly.type
_entity_poly.pdbx_seq_one_letter_code
_entity_poly.pdbx_strand_id
1 'polypeptide(L)'
;MVKAVVFDMDDTIFYPQLPFERALKAICPLYAGDVAETYHLFRRVSDKEFECVLRGECDTLTFQKIRFKKTMEQCAYEAVTDEQAADFQRCYLKEQEKIEMLAGIKETFDYLMAHNIKIGLLTNGPTQHQWKKIEYLKLREYIEEDHILVSQETGFAKPDKEIFDLMAARLGLTADDLLYVGDNCQTDILGGLQSGWRTIWINHKQEDVSAFGEFSTAFVIASHEELLATIEQLIP
;
A
#
# COMPACT_ATOMS: atom_id res chain seq x y z
N MET A 1 12.21 24.27 -1.87
CA MET A 1 12.11 23.68 -0.51
C MET A 1 10.86 22.80 -0.49
N VAL A 2 10.90 21.61 0.12
CA VAL A 2 9.71 20.73 0.18
C VAL A 2 8.61 21.41 0.99
N LYS A 3 7.40 21.44 0.46
CA LYS A 3 6.20 22.01 1.10
C LYS A 3 5.12 20.97 1.36
N ALA A 4 5.20 19.81 0.66
CA ALA A 4 4.36 18.68 0.93
C ALA A 4 5.10 17.36 0.70
N VAL A 5 4.73 16.36 1.51
CA VAL A 5 5.16 14.97 1.35
C VAL A 5 3.95 14.12 1.07
N VAL A 6 3.97 13.38 -0.05
CA VAL A 6 2.89 12.49 -0.47
C VAL A 6 3.33 11.05 -0.32
N PHE A 7 2.50 10.25 0.31
CA PHE A 7 2.80 8.86 0.64
C PHE A 7 1.97 7.89 -0.21
N ASP A 8 2.56 6.78 -0.59
CA ASP A 8 1.82 5.57 -0.85
C ASP A 8 1.26 4.98 0.45
N MET A 9 0.40 3.96 0.37
CA MET A 9 -0.24 3.36 1.55
C MET A 9 0.25 1.93 1.84
N ASP A 10 0.04 1.02 0.89
CA ASP A 10 0.31 -0.41 1.08
C ASP A 10 1.83 -0.69 1.04
N ASP A 11 2.39 -1.38 2.04
CA ASP A 11 3.83 -1.61 2.24
C ASP A 11 4.66 -0.34 2.49
N THR A 12 4.03 0.84 2.53
CA THR A 12 4.63 2.13 2.87
C THR A 12 4.20 2.62 4.24
N ILE A 13 2.89 2.75 4.50
CA ILE A 13 2.36 3.21 5.80
C ILE A 13 2.12 2.03 6.74
N PHE A 14 1.72 0.87 6.21
CA PHE A 14 1.47 -0.35 6.97
C PHE A 14 1.76 -1.58 6.12
N TYR A 15 1.92 -2.74 6.76
CA TYR A 15 2.10 -4.01 6.05
C TYR A 15 0.78 -4.74 5.85
N PRO A 16 0.24 -4.80 4.61
CA PRO A 16 -1.03 -5.47 4.31
C PRO A 16 -0.96 -7.00 4.43
N GLN A 17 0.24 -7.57 4.51
CA GLN A 17 0.47 -8.99 4.78
C GLN A 17 0.10 -9.40 6.21
N LEU A 18 0.29 -8.53 7.21
CA LEU A 18 0.10 -8.89 8.62
C LEU A 18 -1.32 -9.39 8.97
N PRO A 19 -2.41 -8.75 8.52
CA PRO A 19 -3.76 -9.28 8.69
C PRO A 19 -3.96 -10.65 8.06
N PHE A 20 -3.38 -10.87 6.88
CA PHE A 20 -3.43 -12.17 6.21
C PHE A 20 -2.70 -13.25 6.99
N GLU A 21 -1.49 -12.97 7.45
CA GLU A 21 -0.69 -13.88 8.26
C GLU A 21 -1.41 -14.31 9.54
N ARG A 22 -2.01 -13.36 10.27
CA ARG A 22 -2.77 -13.63 11.49
C ARG A 22 -3.97 -14.52 11.22
N ALA A 23 -4.72 -14.22 10.16
CA ALA A 23 -5.86 -15.03 9.75
C ALA A 23 -5.44 -16.44 9.29
N LEU A 24 -4.35 -16.55 8.51
CA LEU A 24 -3.80 -17.82 8.07
C LEU A 24 -3.39 -18.70 9.25
N LYS A 25 -2.65 -18.16 10.19
CA LYS A 25 -2.23 -18.87 11.41
C LYS A 25 -3.43 -19.34 12.26
N ALA A 26 -4.49 -18.54 12.33
CA ALA A 26 -5.67 -18.88 13.10
C ALA A 26 -6.46 -20.04 12.48
N ILE A 27 -6.55 -20.12 11.16
CA ILE A 27 -7.37 -21.12 10.44
C ILE A 27 -6.56 -22.34 10.00
N CYS A 28 -5.30 -22.14 9.67
CA CYS A 28 -4.38 -23.17 9.20
C CYS A 28 -3.14 -23.24 10.11
N PRO A 29 -3.28 -23.61 11.40
CA PRO A 29 -2.17 -23.53 12.38
C PRO A 29 -0.99 -24.47 12.05
N LEU A 30 -1.21 -25.49 11.23
CA LEU A 30 -0.19 -26.44 10.79
C LEU A 30 0.47 -26.05 9.45
N TYR A 31 0.07 -24.90 8.87
CA TYR A 31 0.70 -24.42 7.65
C TYR A 31 2.15 -24.01 7.91
N ALA A 32 3.09 -24.64 7.19
CA ALA A 32 4.53 -24.45 7.36
C ALA A 32 5.20 -23.81 6.12
N GLY A 33 4.41 -23.34 5.15
CA GLY A 33 4.94 -22.65 3.96
C GLY A 33 5.36 -21.23 4.25
N ASP A 34 6.03 -20.60 3.28
CA ASP A 34 6.41 -19.20 3.34
C ASP A 34 5.15 -18.30 3.28
N VAL A 35 4.95 -17.51 4.34
CA VAL A 35 3.75 -16.66 4.47
C VAL A 35 3.79 -15.50 3.49
N ALA A 36 4.96 -14.94 3.19
CA ALA A 36 5.09 -13.82 2.26
C ALA A 36 4.77 -14.28 0.83
N GLU A 37 5.36 -15.39 0.40
CA GLU A 37 5.04 -16.00 -0.91
C GLU A 37 3.56 -16.37 -1.01
N THR A 38 2.98 -16.93 0.05
CA THR A 38 1.56 -17.29 0.12
C THR A 38 0.67 -16.04 0.01
N TYR A 39 1.04 -14.95 0.66
CA TYR A 39 0.32 -13.68 0.56
C TYR A 39 0.38 -13.12 -0.87
N HIS A 40 1.54 -13.12 -1.50
CA HIS A 40 1.67 -12.70 -2.90
C HIS A 40 0.86 -13.57 -3.85
N LEU A 41 0.83 -14.88 -3.61
CA LEU A 41 -0.02 -15.79 -4.36
C LEU A 41 -1.51 -15.48 -4.13
N PHE A 42 -1.92 -15.26 -2.87
CA PHE A 42 -3.28 -14.88 -2.54
C PHE A 42 -3.74 -13.59 -3.25
N ARG A 43 -2.85 -12.61 -3.39
CA ARG A 43 -3.13 -11.38 -4.14
C ARG A 43 -3.33 -11.68 -5.63
N ARG A 44 -2.40 -12.42 -6.26
CA ARG A 44 -2.53 -12.81 -7.68
C ARG A 44 -3.78 -13.64 -7.95
N VAL A 45 -4.11 -14.59 -7.08
CA VAL A 45 -5.35 -15.36 -7.17
C VAL A 45 -6.57 -14.46 -7.02
N SER A 46 -6.53 -13.49 -6.09
CA SER A 46 -7.62 -12.54 -5.90
C SER A 46 -7.88 -11.74 -7.18
N ASP A 47 -6.85 -11.18 -7.79
CA ASP A 47 -6.98 -10.36 -9.00
C ASP A 47 -7.61 -11.19 -10.15
N LYS A 48 -7.14 -12.41 -10.34
CA LYS A 48 -7.65 -13.32 -11.37
C LYS A 48 -9.10 -13.74 -11.13
N GLU A 49 -9.42 -14.16 -9.89
CA GLU A 49 -10.76 -14.69 -9.57
C GLU A 49 -11.81 -13.58 -9.42
N PHE A 50 -11.40 -12.33 -9.19
CA PHE A 50 -12.33 -11.21 -9.09
C PHE A 50 -13.09 -10.94 -10.40
N GLU A 51 -12.57 -11.41 -11.54
CA GLU A 51 -13.26 -11.31 -12.82
C GLU A 51 -14.65 -11.97 -12.81
N CYS A 52 -14.87 -13.06 -12.03
CA CYS A 52 -16.18 -13.69 -11.94
C CYS A 52 -17.22 -12.78 -11.29
N VAL A 53 -16.81 -11.95 -10.34
CA VAL A 53 -17.67 -10.93 -9.72
C VAL A 53 -18.02 -9.84 -10.72
N LEU A 54 -17.03 -9.35 -11.46
CA LEU A 54 -17.23 -8.31 -12.48
C LEU A 54 -18.18 -8.75 -13.60
N ARG A 55 -18.15 -10.05 -13.95
CA ARG A 55 -19.07 -10.63 -14.96
C ARG A 55 -20.43 -11.03 -14.39
N GLY A 56 -20.64 -10.91 -13.07
CA GLY A 56 -21.87 -11.36 -12.40
C GLY A 56 -22.03 -12.88 -12.34
N GLU A 57 -20.96 -13.65 -12.54
CA GLU A 57 -20.93 -15.11 -12.53
C GLU A 57 -20.88 -15.68 -11.09
N CYS A 58 -20.38 -14.89 -10.14
CA CYS A 58 -20.37 -15.24 -8.72
C CYS A 58 -20.57 -14.01 -7.85
N ASP A 59 -21.07 -14.22 -6.63
CA ASP A 59 -21.15 -13.19 -5.61
C ASP A 59 -19.80 -12.99 -4.88
N THR A 60 -19.69 -11.90 -4.14
CA THR A 60 -18.47 -11.56 -3.39
C THR A 60 -18.10 -12.65 -2.36
N LEU A 61 -19.09 -13.28 -1.71
CA LEU A 61 -18.83 -14.30 -0.71
C LEU A 61 -18.25 -15.57 -1.34
N THR A 62 -18.80 -15.99 -2.47
CA THR A 62 -18.31 -17.12 -3.27
C THR A 62 -16.86 -16.84 -3.76
N PHE A 63 -16.60 -15.66 -4.31
CA PHE A 63 -15.27 -15.23 -4.70
C PHE A 63 -14.27 -15.33 -3.52
N GLN A 64 -14.65 -14.82 -2.35
CA GLN A 64 -13.79 -14.82 -1.17
C GLN A 64 -13.38 -16.23 -0.74
N LYS A 65 -14.30 -17.21 -0.84
CA LYS A 65 -14.00 -18.62 -0.58
C LYS A 65 -13.08 -19.21 -1.67
N ILE A 66 -13.40 -18.97 -2.92
CA ILE A 66 -12.64 -19.49 -4.06
C ILE A 66 -11.19 -19.05 -3.98
N ARG A 67 -10.92 -17.76 -3.77
CA ARG A 67 -9.55 -17.23 -3.74
C ARG A 67 -8.70 -17.87 -2.65
N PHE A 68 -9.24 -18.06 -1.45
CA PHE A 68 -8.48 -18.70 -0.36
C PHE A 68 -8.24 -20.18 -0.64
N LYS A 69 -9.27 -20.92 -1.05
CA LYS A 69 -9.14 -22.35 -1.41
C LYS A 69 -8.10 -22.57 -2.51
N LYS A 70 -8.16 -21.80 -3.61
CA LYS A 70 -7.19 -21.88 -4.72
C LYS A 70 -5.77 -21.49 -4.29
N THR A 71 -5.63 -20.53 -3.38
CA THR A 71 -4.32 -20.18 -2.83
C THR A 71 -3.73 -21.35 -2.07
N MET A 72 -4.47 -21.94 -1.15
CA MET A 72 -3.99 -23.04 -0.33
C MET A 72 -3.72 -24.31 -1.13
N GLU A 73 -4.53 -24.58 -2.15
CA GLU A 73 -4.31 -25.68 -3.12
C GLU A 73 -2.97 -25.51 -3.87
N GLN A 74 -2.67 -24.29 -4.36
CA GLN A 74 -1.40 -24.01 -5.03
C GLN A 74 -0.19 -24.05 -4.09
N CYS A 75 -0.41 -23.84 -2.78
CA CYS A 75 0.60 -24.05 -1.75
C CYS A 75 0.76 -25.52 -1.33
N ALA A 76 0.12 -26.45 -2.01
CA ALA A 76 0.11 -27.89 -1.67
C ALA A 76 -0.35 -28.18 -0.22
N TYR A 77 -1.22 -27.33 0.31
CA TYR A 77 -1.84 -27.52 1.62
C TYR A 77 -3.06 -28.46 1.50
N GLU A 78 -3.47 -29.05 2.62
CA GLU A 78 -4.67 -29.87 2.68
C GLU A 78 -5.90 -29.15 2.10
N ALA A 79 -6.87 -29.91 1.59
CA ALA A 79 -8.07 -29.32 1.01
C ALA A 79 -8.85 -28.51 2.03
N VAL A 80 -8.90 -27.19 1.80
CA VAL A 80 -9.64 -26.25 2.63
C VAL A 80 -11.15 -26.38 2.37
N THR A 81 -11.93 -26.59 3.41
CA THR A 81 -13.40 -26.66 3.31
C THR A 81 -14.01 -25.26 3.07
N ASP A 82 -15.24 -25.21 2.62
CA ASP A 82 -15.97 -23.94 2.44
C ASP A 82 -16.16 -23.19 3.76
N GLU A 83 -16.31 -23.93 4.88
CA GLU A 83 -16.43 -23.35 6.21
C GLU A 83 -15.12 -22.71 6.65
N GLN A 84 -13.99 -23.40 6.51
CA GLN A 84 -12.66 -22.86 6.80
C GLN A 84 -12.35 -21.63 5.95
N ALA A 85 -12.73 -21.63 4.66
CA ALA A 85 -12.54 -20.48 3.80
C ALA A 85 -13.40 -19.27 4.23
N ALA A 86 -14.63 -19.51 4.68
CA ALA A 86 -15.46 -18.47 5.23
C ALA A 86 -14.94 -17.95 6.58
N ASP A 87 -14.42 -18.83 7.44
CA ASP A 87 -13.79 -18.46 8.71
C ASP A 87 -12.52 -17.66 8.50
N PHE A 88 -11.68 -18.05 7.53
CA PHE A 88 -10.52 -17.26 7.13
C PHE A 88 -10.93 -15.84 6.74
N GLN A 89 -11.94 -15.71 5.88
CA GLN A 89 -12.39 -14.40 5.45
C GLN A 89 -12.89 -13.54 6.61
N ARG A 90 -13.66 -14.13 7.55
CA ARG A 90 -14.14 -13.42 8.76
C ARG A 90 -12.97 -12.97 9.64
N CYS A 91 -12.00 -13.85 9.84
CA CYS A 91 -10.81 -13.55 10.62
C CYS A 91 -9.97 -12.45 9.93
N TYR A 92 -9.74 -12.57 8.62
CA TYR A 92 -8.97 -11.62 7.82
C TYR A 92 -9.56 -10.21 7.89
N LEU A 93 -10.89 -10.06 7.75
CA LEU A 93 -11.56 -8.77 7.90
C LEU A 93 -11.38 -8.18 9.30
N LYS A 94 -11.51 -8.98 10.35
CA LYS A 94 -11.27 -8.52 11.74
C LYS A 94 -9.83 -8.09 11.98
N GLU A 95 -8.88 -8.79 11.39
CA GLU A 95 -7.46 -8.40 11.51
C GLU A 95 -7.14 -7.15 10.69
N GLN A 96 -7.84 -6.91 9.57
CA GLN A 96 -7.75 -5.65 8.83
C GLN A 96 -8.23 -4.44 9.65
N GLU A 97 -9.20 -4.61 10.56
CA GLU A 97 -9.65 -3.54 11.46
C GLU A 97 -8.59 -3.14 12.49
N LYS A 98 -7.55 -3.95 12.67
CA LYS A 98 -6.48 -3.76 13.67
C LYS A 98 -5.15 -3.35 13.04
N ILE A 99 -5.17 -2.90 11.79
CA ILE A 99 -3.94 -2.39 11.16
C ILE A 99 -3.49 -1.11 11.84
N GLU A 100 -2.19 -0.95 11.95
CA GLU A 100 -1.54 0.20 12.57
C GLU A 100 -0.45 0.72 11.66
N MET A 101 -0.14 2.01 11.78
CA MET A 101 1.00 2.60 11.08
C MET A 101 2.30 1.96 11.56
N LEU A 102 3.23 1.76 10.62
CA LEU A 102 4.56 1.26 10.94
C LEU A 102 5.34 2.26 11.80
N ALA A 103 6.25 1.71 12.59
CA ALA A 103 7.21 2.53 13.35
C ALA A 103 7.98 3.45 12.38
N GLY A 104 8.21 4.68 12.80
CA GLY A 104 8.82 5.74 11.98
C GLY A 104 7.83 6.51 11.09
N ILE A 105 6.70 5.91 10.67
CA ILE A 105 5.69 6.63 9.88
C ILE A 105 4.94 7.64 10.73
N LYS A 106 4.46 7.23 11.90
CA LYS A 106 3.74 8.12 12.81
C LYS A 106 4.62 9.28 13.24
N GLU A 107 5.84 9.00 13.66
CA GLU A 107 6.83 10.01 14.04
C GLU A 107 7.13 10.98 12.89
N THR A 108 7.21 10.46 11.65
CA THR A 108 7.38 11.29 10.45
C THR A 108 6.16 12.19 10.23
N PHE A 109 4.94 11.69 10.39
CA PHE A 109 3.72 12.48 10.26
C PHE A 109 3.65 13.58 11.32
N ASP A 110 3.94 13.24 12.59
CA ASP A 110 3.99 14.20 13.70
C ASP A 110 5.04 15.32 13.42
N TYR A 111 6.22 14.95 12.89
CA TYR A 111 7.25 15.90 12.49
C TYR A 111 6.78 16.83 11.36
N LEU A 112 6.20 16.29 10.29
CA LEU A 112 5.71 17.08 9.16
C LEU A 112 4.63 18.09 9.59
N MET A 113 3.70 17.66 10.44
CA MET A 113 2.67 18.55 10.99
C MET A 113 3.27 19.66 11.83
N ALA A 114 4.24 19.36 12.70
CA ALA A 114 4.92 20.34 13.53
C ALA A 114 5.67 21.40 12.72
N HIS A 115 6.11 21.05 11.49
CA HIS A 115 6.81 21.97 10.57
C HIS A 115 5.89 22.59 9.50
N ASN A 116 4.56 22.44 9.63
CA ASN A 116 3.56 22.93 8.67
C ASN A 116 3.80 22.44 7.23
N ILE A 117 4.32 21.22 7.07
CA ILE A 117 4.46 20.56 5.80
C ILE A 117 3.17 19.76 5.53
N LYS A 118 2.55 19.99 4.37
CA LYS A 118 1.34 19.27 4.00
C LYS A 118 1.63 17.78 3.79
N ILE A 119 0.69 16.94 4.19
CA ILE A 119 0.75 15.49 3.95
C ILE A 119 -0.33 15.14 2.93
N GLY A 120 0.03 14.31 1.94
CA GLY A 120 -0.89 13.74 0.97
C GLY A 120 -0.81 12.21 0.94
N LEU A 121 -1.85 11.59 0.43
CA LEU A 121 -1.94 10.15 0.20
C LEU A 121 -2.32 9.88 -1.25
N LEU A 122 -1.54 9.05 -1.93
CA LEU A 122 -1.79 8.63 -3.31
C LEU A 122 -1.70 7.12 -3.41
N THR A 123 -2.83 6.43 -3.48
CA THR A 123 -2.90 4.98 -3.41
C THR A 123 -3.64 4.35 -4.58
N ASN A 124 -3.09 3.26 -5.14
CA ASN A 124 -3.76 2.45 -6.15
C ASN A 124 -4.69 1.43 -5.50
N GLY A 125 -5.90 1.30 -6.03
CA GLY A 125 -6.81 0.25 -5.63
C GLY A 125 -8.29 0.63 -5.67
N PRO A 126 -9.17 -0.34 -5.29
CA PRO A 126 -10.62 -0.11 -5.23
C PRO A 126 -10.99 0.88 -4.11
N THR A 127 -11.82 1.86 -4.44
CA THR A 127 -12.26 2.94 -3.56
C THR A 127 -12.68 2.45 -2.17
N GLN A 128 -13.66 1.57 -2.11
CA GLN A 128 -14.17 1.09 -0.81
C GLN A 128 -13.12 0.38 0.04
N HIS A 129 -12.17 -0.29 -0.60
CA HIS A 129 -11.12 -1.02 0.10
C HIS A 129 -10.07 -0.07 0.67
N GLN A 130 -9.64 0.92 -0.13
CA GLN A 130 -8.64 1.88 0.32
C GLN A 130 -9.20 2.80 1.41
N TRP A 131 -10.45 3.29 1.29
CA TRP A 131 -11.07 4.12 2.31
C TRP A 131 -11.23 3.41 3.66
N LYS A 132 -11.53 2.10 3.68
CA LYS A 132 -11.55 1.34 4.95
C LYS A 132 -10.18 1.34 5.63
N LYS A 133 -9.10 1.15 4.89
CA LYS A 133 -7.74 1.21 5.44
C LYS A 133 -7.41 2.60 5.97
N ILE A 134 -7.78 3.65 5.24
CA ILE A 134 -7.62 5.05 5.64
C ILE A 134 -8.29 5.31 7.00
N GLU A 135 -9.52 4.80 7.18
CA GLU A 135 -10.26 4.91 8.45
C GLU A 135 -9.60 4.07 9.57
N TYR A 136 -9.22 2.83 9.31
CA TYR A 136 -8.58 1.98 10.31
C TYR A 136 -7.23 2.53 10.77
N LEU A 137 -6.44 3.07 9.85
CA LEU A 137 -5.15 3.73 10.12
C LEU A 137 -5.32 5.16 10.69
N LYS A 138 -6.54 5.68 10.76
CA LYS A 138 -6.87 7.04 11.21
C LYS A 138 -6.10 8.14 10.44
N LEU A 139 -5.85 7.92 9.15
CA LEU A 139 -5.04 8.85 8.36
C LEU A 139 -5.68 10.24 8.23
N ARG A 140 -6.99 10.37 8.42
CA ARG A 140 -7.70 11.66 8.44
C ARG A 140 -7.35 12.56 9.66
N GLU A 141 -6.65 12.03 10.65
CA GLU A 141 -6.08 12.85 11.73
C GLU A 141 -4.85 13.65 11.27
N TYR A 142 -4.21 13.23 10.14
CA TYR A 142 -2.99 13.82 9.60
C TYR A 142 -3.18 14.43 8.21
N ILE A 143 -4.12 13.91 7.41
CA ILE A 143 -4.26 14.22 5.99
C ILE A 143 -5.65 14.78 5.72
N GLU A 144 -5.70 15.98 5.14
CA GLU A 144 -6.96 16.58 4.69
C GLU A 144 -7.59 15.71 3.58
N GLU A 145 -8.92 15.58 3.57
CA GLU A 145 -9.62 14.69 2.62
C GLU A 145 -9.31 15.04 1.15
N ASP A 146 -9.19 16.33 0.83
CA ASP A 146 -8.83 16.79 -0.51
C ASP A 146 -7.40 16.41 -0.93
N HIS A 147 -6.54 16.05 0.02
CA HIS A 147 -5.18 15.58 -0.22
C HIS A 147 -5.08 14.04 -0.27
N ILE A 148 -6.20 13.34 -0.35
CA ILE A 148 -6.27 11.89 -0.54
C ILE A 148 -6.72 11.58 -1.96
N LEU A 149 -5.94 10.78 -2.69
CA LEU A 149 -6.28 10.27 -4.01
C LEU A 149 -6.28 8.74 -4.03
N VAL A 150 -7.42 8.18 -4.39
CA VAL A 150 -7.58 6.74 -4.68
C VAL A 150 -7.74 6.58 -6.19
N SER A 151 -6.91 5.75 -6.82
CA SER A 151 -6.84 5.63 -8.28
C SER A 151 -8.18 5.34 -8.94
N GLN A 152 -9.01 4.48 -8.35
CA GLN A 152 -10.32 4.16 -8.93
C GLN A 152 -11.26 5.37 -8.99
N GLU A 153 -11.11 6.35 -8.11
CA GLU A 153 -11.95 7.56 -8.10
C GLU A 153 -11.54 8.56 -9.17
N THR A 154 -10.27 8.56 -9.55
CA THR A 154 -9.71 9.55 -10.47
C THR A 154 -9.73 9.09 -11.93
N GLY A 155 -9.82 7.77 -12.15
CA GLY A 155 -9.65 7.16 -13.47
C GLY A 155 -8.19 7.04 -13.93
N PHE A 156 -7.24 7.52 -13.13
CA PHE A 156 -5.79 7.40 -13.34
C PHE A 156 -5.16 6.59 -12.21
N ALA A 157 -4.06 5.90 -12.47
CA ALA A 157 -3.35 5.10 -11.49
C ALA A 157 -1.84 5.36 -11.59
N LYS A 158 -1.11 5.20 -10.48
CA LYS A 158 0.36 5.19 -10.54
C LYS A 158 0.81 4.04 -11.44
N PRO A 159 1.78 4.22 -12.35
CA PRO A 159 2.70 5.36 -12.47
C PRO A 159 2.24 6.49 -13.41
N ASP A 160 0.98 6.55 -13.85
CA ASP A 160 0.52 7.57 -14.79
C ASP A 160 0.79 8.98 -14.25
N LYS A 161 1.39 9.84 -15.09
CA LYS A 161 1.74 11.21 -14.70
C LYS A 161 0.51 12.02 -14.25
N GLU A 162 -0.64 11.74 -14.84
CA GLU A 162 -1.90 12.44 -14.62
C GLU A 162 -2.34 12.39 -13.14
N ILE A 163 -2.09 11.28 -12.43
CA ILE A 163 -2.48 11.18 -11.01
C ILE A 163 -1.54 12.01 -10.12
N PHE A 164 -0.26 12.12 -10.47
CA PHE A 164 0.70 12.98 -9.76
C PHE A 164 0.39 14.46 -10.02
N ASP A 165 0.09 14.84 -11.27
CA ASP A 165 -0.32 16.20 -11.62
C ASP A 165 -1.61 16.60 -10.88
N LEU A 166 -2.59 15.69 -10.77
CA LEU A 166 -3.82 15.92 -10.03
C LEU A 166 -3.54 16.14 -8.52
N MET A 167 -2.64 15.38 -7.93
CA MET A 167 -2.23 15.58 -6.53
C MET A 167 -1.54 16.94 -6.35
N ALA A 168 -0.63 17.32 -7.24
CA ALA A 168 0.02 18.63 -7.22
C ALA A 168 -1.00 19.76 -7.28
N ALA A 169 -2.00 19.64 -8.16
CA ALA A 169 -3.08 20.62 -8.30
C ALA A 169 -3.94 20.72 -7.02
N ARG A 170 -4.31 19.61 -6.39
CA ARG A 170 -5.07 19.62 -5.13
C ARG A 170 -4.28 20.25 -3.98
N LEU A 171 -2.99 19.98 -3.91
CA LEU A 171 -2.11 20.61 -2.92
C LEU A 171 -1.84 22.10 -3.20
N GLY A 172 -2.09 22.58 -4.44
CA GLY A 172 -1.78 23.93 -4.88
C GLY A 172 -0.28 24.19 -4.98
N LEU A 173 0.51 23.17 -5.35
CA LEU A 173 1.98 23.18 -5.37
C LEU A 173 2.52 22.77 -6.74
N THR A 174 3.80 23.05 -6.97
CA THR A 174 4.53 22.60 -8.15
C THR A 174 5.40 21.39 -7.83
N ALA A 175 5.84 20.64 -8.83
CA ALA A 175 6.68 19.45 -8.67
C ALA A 175 7.91 19.69 -7.80
N ASP A 176 8.57 20.86 -7.90
CA ASP A 176 9.76 21.21 -7.11
C ASP A 176 9.51 21.31 -5.59
N ASP A 177 8.25 21.53 -5.21
CA ASP A 177 7.81 21.63 -3.83
C ASP A 177 7.41 20.27 -3.21
N LEU A 178 7.39 19.20 -4.02
CA LEU A 178 6.79 17.92 -3.68
C LEU A 178 7.84 16.82 -3.49
N LEU A 179 7.59 15.97 -2.50
CA LEU A 179 8.36 14.77 -2.22
C LEU A 179 7.40 13.59 -2.15
N TYR A 180 7.69 12.52 -2.88
CA TYR A 180 6.92 11.28 -2.84
C TYR A 180 7.64 10.20 -2.04
N VAL A 181 6.92 9.45 -1.23
CA VAL A 181 7.44 8.33 -0.42
C VAL A 181 6.66 7.07 -0.78
N GLY A 182 7.35 6.01 -1.20
CA GLY A 182 6.72 4.74 -1.54
C GLY A 182 7.68 3.57 -1.51
N ASP A 183 7.14 2.34 -1.59
CA ASP A 183 7.92 1.10 -1.57
C ASP A 183 8.10 0.47 -2.96
N ASN A 184 7.24 0.80 -3.92
CA ASN A 184 7.26 0.20 -5.24
C ASN A 184 8.06 1.05 -6.24
N CYS A 185 9.18 0.50 -6.74
CA CYS A 185 10.03 1.21 -7.67
C CYS A 185 9.29 1.63 -8.94
N GLN A 186 8.48 0.76 -9.53
CA GLN A 186 7.83 0.98 -10.82
C GLN A 186 6.70 2.02 -10.74
N THR A 187 5.85 1.91 -9.75
CA THR A 187 4.64 2.75 -9.65
C THR A 187 4.90 4.04 -8.89
N ASP A 188 5.68 4.00 -7.83
CA ASP A 188 5.89 5.14 -6.93
C ASP A 188 7.08 5.98 -7.35
N ILE A 189 8.24 5.33 -7.45
CA ILE A 189 9.49 6.05 -7.64
C ILE A 189 9.62 6.54 -9.08
N LEU A 190 9.45 5.65 -10.07
CA LEU A 190 9.50 6.04 -11.47
C LEU A 190 8.36 7.01 -11.83
N GLY A 191 7.13 6.76 -11.33
CA GLY A 191 6.01 7.66 -11.55
C GLY A 191 6.25 9.05 -10.99
N GLY A 192 6.76 9.16 -9.76
CA GLY A 192 7.14 10.42 -9.12
C GLY A 192 8.25 11.16 -9.89
N LEU A 193 9.33 10.46 -10.23
CA LEU A 193 10.45 11.04 -11.00
C LEU A 193 10.02 11.52 -12.38
N GLN A 194 9.22 10.74 -13.11
CA GLN A 194 8.68 11.13 -14.43
C GLN A 194 7.75 12.34 -14.34
N SER A 195 7.14 12.56 -13.18
CA SER A 195 6.32 13.74 -12.89
C SER A 195 7.13 14.93 -12.39
N GLY A 196 8.46 14.78 -12.29
CA GLY A 196 9.38 15.83 -11.85
C GLY A 196 9.48 15.99 -10.33
N TRP A 197 8.93 15.05 -9.56
CA TRP A 197 8.99 15.10 -8.10
C TRP A 197 10.29 14.49 -7.57
N ARG A 198 10.71 14.91 -6.37
CA ARG A 198 11.69 14.15 -5.60
C ARG A 198 11.05 12.94 -4.99
N THR A 199 11.81 11.86 -4.78
CA THR A 199 11.27 10.61 -4.25
C THR A 199 12.15 10.04 -3.16
N ILE A 200 11.52 9.35 -2.18
CA ILE A 200 12.17 8.44 -1.25
C ILE A 200 11.63 7.04 -1.52
N TRP A 201 12.52 6.13 -1.85
CA TRP A 201 12.20 4.72 -2.01
C TRP A 201 12.47 3.95 -0.72
N ILE A 202 11.44 3.42 -0.09
CA ILE A 202 11.57 2.49 1.04
C ILE A 202 11.79 1.10 0.47
N ASN A 203 13.05 0.77 0.19
CA ASN A 203 13.44 -0.53 -0.40
C ASN A 203 13.60 -1.62 0.67
N HIS A 204 12.57 -1.84 1.50
CA HIS A 204 12.59 -2.84 2.56
C HIS A 204 12.66 -4.28 2.02
N LYS A 205 12.30 -4.50 0.75
CA LYS A 205 12.39 -5.78 0.05
C LYS A 205 13.79 -6.06 -0.51
N GLN A 206 14.73 -5.12 -0.39
CA GLN A 206 16.11 -5.19 -0.90
C GLN A 206 16.18 -5.53 -2.40
N GLU A 207 15.28 -4.95 -3.18
CA GLU A 207 15.30 -5.09 -4.64
C GLU A 207 16.60 -4.49 -5.22
N ASP A 208 17.09 -5.08 -6.31
CA ASP A 208 18.31 -4.60 -6.96
C ASP A 208 18.08 -3.26 -7.65
N VAL A 209 18.61 -2.20 -7.06
CA VAL A 209 18.52 -0.83 -7.58
C VAL A 209 19.05 -0.71 -9.01
N SER A 210 20.08 -1.50 -9.37
CA SER A 210 20.69 -1.46 -10.70
C SER A 210 19.75 -1.91 -11.82
N ALA A 211 18.73 -2.72 -11.49
CA ALA A 211 17.73 -3.19 -12.45
C ALA A 211 16.81 -2.08 -12.97
N PHE A 212 16.75 -0.94 -12.30
CA PHE A 212 15.81 0.15 -12.58
C PHE A 212 16.45 1.41 -13.19
N GLY A 213 17.76 1.41 -13.46
CA GLY A 213 18.49 2.52 -14.07
C GLY A 213 19.08 3.53 -13.07
N GLU A 214 19.58 4.67 -13.57
CA GLU A 214 20.14 5.71 -12.71
C GLU A 214 19.05 6.59 -12.09
N PHE A 215 18.85 6.48 -10.77
CA PHE A 215 17.97 7.36 -9.99
C PHE A 215 18.76 8.51 -9.37
N SER A 216 19.14 9.49 -10.17
CA SER A 216 20.00 10.60 -9.72
C SER A 216 19.35 11.52 -8.67
N THR A 217 18.04 11.43 -8.48
CA THR A 217 17.26 12.28 -7.56
C THR A 217 16.42 11.54 -6.54
N ALA A 218 16.46 10.19 -6.55
CA ALA A 218 15.79 9.36 -5.56
C ALA A 218 16.68 9.13 -4.34
N PHE A 219 16.10 9.23 -3.15
CA PHE A 219 16.72 8.75 -1.92
C PHE A 219 16.27 7.31 -1.70
N VAL A 220 17.20 6.42 -1.40
CA VAL A 220 16.88 5.00 -1.13
C VAL A 220 17.21 4.72 0.32
N ILE A 221 16.21 4.21 1.07
CA ILE A 221 16.37 3.77 2.46
C ILE A 221 15.98 2.29 2.56
N ALA A 222 16.58 1.58 3.50
CA ALA A 222 16.38 0.15 3.64
C ALA A 222 15.22 -0.21 4.57
N SER A 223 14.76 0.73 5.39
CA SER A 223 13.69 0.49 6.36
C SER A 223 12.85 1.75 6.62
N HIS A 224 11.65 1.55 7.17
CA HIS A 224 10.74 2.62 7.55
C HIS A 224 11.28 3.47 8.70
N GLU A 225 12.12 2.90 9.57
CA GLU A 225 12.75 3.59 10.70
C GLU A 225 13.75 4.67 10.25
N GLU A 226 14.32 4.54 9.04
CA GLU A 226 15.24 5.53 8.48
C GLU A 226 14.52 6.76 7.91
N LEU A 227 13.19 6.67 7.73
CA LEU A 227 12.42 7.67 7.01
C LEU A 227 12.46 9.05 7.69
N LEU A 228 12.21 9.10 9.00
CA LEU A 228 12.22 10.36 9.74
C LEU A 228 13.56 11.09 9.60
N ALA A 229 14.67 10.39 9.82
CA ALA A 229 16.01 10.99 9.72
C ALA A 229 16.32 11.50 8.30
N THR A 230 15.80 10.80 7.28
CA THR A 230 15.94 11.23 5.89
C THR A 230 15.10 12.48 5.60
N ILE A 231 13.88 12.52 6.12
CA ILE A 231 12.98 13.69 5.99
C ILE A 231 13.59 14.92 6.67
N GLU A 232 14.13 14.79 7.89
CA GLU A 232 14.77 15.89 8.65
C GLU A 232 15.96 16.50 7.89
N GLN A 233 16.70 15.69 7.11
CA GLN A 233 17.79 16.19 6.27
C GLN A 233 17.29 16.98 5.05
N LEU A 234 16.11 16.65 4.54
CA LEU A 234 15.51 17.26 3.34
C LEU A 234 14.65 18.48 3.66
N ILE A 235 14.14 18.55 4.86
CA ILE A 235 13.22 19.56 5.37
C ILE A 235 13.76 20.04 6.73
N PRO A 236 14.83 20.85 6.72
CA PRO A 236 15.43 21.34 7.96
C PRO A 236 14.58 22.40 8.68
#